data_7654c439b9c3b085b9f20fc5d06c1861
#
_entry.id   7654c439b9c3b085b9f20fc5d06c1861
#
_cell.length_a   1.000
_cell.length_b   1.000
_cell.length_c   1.000
_cell.angle_alpha   90.00
_cell.angle_beta   90.00
_cell.angle_gamma   90.00
#
_symmetry.space_group_name_H-M   'P 1'
#
loop_
_entity.id
_entity.type
_entity.pdbx_description
1 polymer ?
#
loop_
_entity_poly.entity_id
_entity_poly.type
_entity_poly.pdbx_seq_one_letter_code
_entity_poly.pdbx_strand_id
1 'polypeptide(L)'
;YVAKEMGLPIERLVIATNENDILARTLSTGRYELRGVKATQSPSMDIQVSSNFERLLFDAYGRDGAAVRNLMARLDQSKAFDIAEGPLAAIRADFDAASVSEPDTRAEIARVYRESGYILDPHSAVGVAAGFRALARHAHTPMIVAGTAHPAKFPDAIEAATSVHPALPQHLADIMQRRERFEIVRNDIGAVEAFIRARARALAPA
;
A
#
# COMPACT_ATOMS: atom_id res chain seq x y z
N TYR A 1 6.73 -10.11 -0.65
CA TYR A 1 6.45 -11.42 -0.09
C TYR A 1 6.60 -12.51 -1.17
N VAL A 2 5.91 -12.37 -2.32
CA VAL A 2 6.02 -13.35 -3.43
C VAL A 2 7.47 -13.56 -3.87
N ALA A 3 8.26 -12.50 -3.99
CA ALA A 3 9.67 -12.60 -4.35
C ALA A 3 10.47 -13.43 -3.32
N LYS A 4 10.18 -13.25 -2.03
CA LYS A 4 10.79 -14.04 -0.95
C LYS A 4 10.41 -15.52 -1.08
N GLU A 5 9.13 -15.81 -1.29
CA GLU A 5 8.63 -17.18 -1.49
C GLU A 5 9.21 -17.84 -2.77
N MET A 6 9.58 -17.05 -3.77
CA MET A 6 10.29 -17.52 -4.97
C MET A 6 11.79 -17.76 -4.74
N GLY A 7 12.30 -17.54 -3.52
CA GLY A 7 13.70 -17.80 -3.15
C GLY A 7 14.64 -16.61 -3.30
N LEU A 8 14.14 -15.37 -3.51
CA LEU A 8 15.02 -14.21 -3.41
C LEU A 8 15.51 -14.02 -1.97
N PRO A 9 16.79 -13.65 -1.75
CA PRO A 9 17.38 -13.49 -0.43
C PRO A 9 16.90 -12.21 0.23
N ILE A 10 15.62 -12.17 0.59
CA ILE A 10 14.99 -11.06 1.30
C ILE A 10 15.03 -11.36 2.78
N GLU A 11 15.81 -10.60 3.53
CA GLU A 11 15.94 -10.78 4.97
C GLU A 11 14.64 -10.38 5.69
N ARG A 12 14.09 -9.21 5.36
CA ARG A 12 12.97 -8.63 6.06
C ARG A 12 12.06 -7.85 5.10
N LEU A 13 10.77 -7.86 5.35
CA LEU A 13 9.76 -7.05 4.68
C LEU A 13 9.24 -6.00 5.65
N VAL A 14 9.12 -4.76 5.23
CA VAL A 14 8.61 -3.66 6.06
C VAL A 14 7.30 -3.15 5.51
N ILE A 15 6.23 -3.28 6.27
CA ILE A 15 4.94 -2.68 5.96
C ILE A 15 4.98 -1.23 6.42
N ALA A 16 4.93 -0.30 5.47
CA ALA A 16 4.83 1.13 5.74
C ALA A 16 3.37 1.58 5.60
N THR A 17 2.84 2.23 6.62
CA THR A 17 1.50 2.82 6.63
C THR A 17 1.59 4.31 6.92
N ASN A 18 0.61 5.08 6.44
CA ASN A 18 0.38 6.43 6.93
C ASN A 18 -0.35 6.39 8.29
N GLU A 19 -1.03 7.47 8.68
CA GLU A 19 -1.79 7.52 9.95
C GLU A 19 -2.98 6.53 9.99
N ASN A 20 -3.36 5.95 8.85
CA ASN A 20 -4.29 4.83 8.77
C ASN A 20 -3.52 3.52 8.99
N ASP A 21 -3.14 3.28 10.22
CA ASP A 21 -2.09 2.38 10.65
C ASP A 21 -2.56 0.94 10.96
N ILE A 22 -3.68 0.50 10.39
CA ILE A 22 -4.28 -0.79 10.75
C ILE A 22 -3.29 -1.97 10.71
N LEU A 23 -2.44 -2.07 9.68
CA LEU A 23 -1.47 -3.16 9.59
C LEU A 23 -0.34 -3.02 10.61
N ALA A 24 0.15 -1.80 10.86
CA ALA A 24 1.17 -1.55 11.88
C ALA A 24 0.65 -1.91 13.29
N ARG A 25 -0.58 -1.52 13.60
CA ARG A 25 -1.24 -1.91 14.87
C ARG A 25 -1.47 -3.42 14.94
N THR A 26 -1.91 -4.03 13.85
CA THR A 26 -2.15 -5.48 13.82
C THR A 26 -0.88 -6.25 14.10
N LEU A 27 0.24 -5.88 13.49
CA LEU A 27 1.51 -6.55 13.75
C LEU A 27 1.99 -6.31 15.20
N SER A 28 1.72 -5.16 15.79
CA SER A 28 2.12 -4.87 17.16
C SER A 28 1.25 -5.57 18.20
N THR A 29 -0.07 -5.62 17.98
CA THR A 29 -1.04 -6.10 18.99
C THR A 29 -1.58 -7.50 18.73
N GLY A 30 -1.53 -7.99 17.50
CA GLY A 30 -2.21 -9.22 17.06
C GLY A 30 -3.70 -9.01 16.72
N ARG A 31 -4.23 -7.78 16.90
CA ARG A 31 -5.64 -7.46 16.67
C ARG A 31 -5.82 -6.61 15.42
N TYR A 32 -6.58 -7.13 14.47
CA TYR A 32 -7.03 -6.40 13.29
C TYR A 32 -8.38 -5.73 13.60
N GLU A 33 -8.38 -4.41 13.71
CA GLU A 33 -9.55 -3.66 14.16
C GLU A 33 -9.74 -2.42 13.30
N LEU A 34 -10.94 -2.29 12.71
CA LEU A 34 -11.31 -1.11 11.94
C LEU A 34 -11.51 0.09 12.87
N ARG A 35 -10.88 1.20 12.51
CA ARG A 35 -11.06 2.51 13.11
C ARG A 35 -11.40 3.50 12.01
N GLY A 36 -11.96 4.63 12.25
CA GLY A 36 -12.29 5.59 11.19
C GLY A 36 -11.11 5.89 10.26
N VAL A 37 -11.38 6.16 8.98
CA VAL A 37 -10.37 6.58 8.00
C VAL A 37 -10.07 8.06 8.20
N LYS A 38 -8.79 8.42 8.22
CA LYS A 38 -8.29 9.78 8.26
C LYS A 38 -7.76 10.15 6.87
N ALA A 39 -8.26 11.25 6.28
CA ALA A 39 -7.75 11.75 5.02
C ALA A 39 -6.32 12.27 5.18
N THR A 40 -5.42 11.87 4.28
CA THR A 40 -3.99 12.23 4.31
C THR A 40 -3.50 12.68 2.93
N GLN A 41 -2.22 13.09 2.86
CA GLN A 41 -1.55 13.43 1.60
C GLN A 41 -1.17 12.18 0.77
N SER A 42 -1.30 10.99 1.33
CA SER A 42 -1.10 9.70 0.67
C SER A 42 -2.41 8.91 0.53
N PRO A 43 -3.40 9.40 -0.25
CA PRO A 43 -4.78 8.93 -0.22
C PRO A 43 -4.96 7.45 -0.59
N SER A 44 -4.06 6.87 -1.38
CA SER A 44 -4.12 5.42 -1.67
C SER A 44 -3.81 4.53 -0.46
N MET A 45 -3.27 5.11 0.62
CA MET A 45 -3.03 4.45 1.90
C MET A 45 -4.11 4.77 2.94
N ASP A 46 -5.14 5.59 2.58
CA ASP A 46 -6.26 5.94 3.46
C ASP A 46 -7.28 4.80 3.47
N ILE A 47 -6.88 3.65 3.98
CA ILE A 47 -7.66 2.42 4.03
C ILE A 47 -7.69 1.83 5.43
N GLN A 48 -8.79 1.14 5.75
CA GLN A 48 -8.92 0.33 6.96
C GLN A 48 -9.11 -1.16 6.63
N VAL A 49 -9.44 -1.51 5.39
CA VAL A 49 -9.50 -2.90 4.95
C VAL A 49 -8.38 -3.14 3.93
N SER A 50 -7.35 -3.85 4.36
CA SER A 50 -6.24 -4.24 3.50
C SER A 50 -6.52 -5.59 2.85
N SER A 51 -7.12 -5.60 1.66
CA SER A 51 -7.54 -6.84 0.98
C SER A 51 -6.36 -7.78 0.66
N ASN A 52 -5.17 -7.23 0.44
CA ASN A 52 -3.97 -8.04 0.19
C ASN A 52 -3.52 -8.83 1.44
N PHE A 53 -3.87 -8.36 2.63
CA PHE A 53 -3.50 -9.01 3.89
C PHE A 53 -4.17 -10.38 4.05
N GLU A 54 -5.34 -10.60 3.44
CA GLU A 54 -6.00 -11.91 3.45
C GLU A 54 -5.13 -13.02 2.86
N ARG A 55 -4.32 -12.73 1.85
CA ARG A 55 -3.39 -13.72 1.27
C ARG A 55 -2.29 -14.10 2.23
N LEU A 56 -1.76 -13.14 2.97
CA LEU A 56 -0.77 -13.41 4.01
C LEU A 56 -1.39 -14.18 5.17
N LEU A 57 -2.60 -13.83 5.58
CA LEU A 57 -3.34 -14.62 6.59
C LEU A 57 -3.57 -16.05 6.10
N PHE A 58 -3.95 -16.25 4.83
CA PHE A 58 -4.16 -17.58 4.27
C PHE A 58 -2.91 -18.44 4.39
N ASP A 59 -1.75 -17.93 3.99
CA ASP A 59 -0.49 -18.65 4.13
C ASP A 59 -0.11 -18.88 5.60
N ALA A 60 -0.24 -17.87 6.47
CA ALA A 60 0.07 -17.98 7.89
C ALA A 60 -0.81 -19.00 8.65
N TYR A 61 -2.05 -19.19 8.19
CA TYR A 61 -2.97 -20.22 8.70
C TYR A 61 -2.80 -21.57 7.98
N GLY A 62 -1.68 -21.82 7.32
CA GLY A 62 -1.40 -23.09 6.63
C GLY A 62 -2.31 -23.33 5.42
N ARG A 63 -2.76 -22.28 4.78
CA ARG A 63 -3.70 -22.29 3.63
C ARG A 63 -5.10 -22.81 3.95
N ASP A 64 -5.51 -22.66 5.21
CA ASP A 64 -6.88 -23.00 5.64
C ASP A 64 -7.85 -21.86 5.27
N GLY A 65 -8.58 -22.04 4.17
CA GLY A 65 -9.61 -21.11 3.71
C GLY A 65 -10.81 -21.00 4.66
N ALA A 66 -11.08 -22.00 5.50
CA ALA A 66 -12.16 -21.91 6.49
C ALA A 66 -11.76 -20.98 7.64
N ALA A 67 -10.49 -21.06 8.10
CA ALA A 67 -9.96 -20.16 9.10
C ALA A 67 -10.04 -18.69 8.62
N VAL A 68 -9.60 -18.40 7.39
CA VAL A 68 -9.66 -17.03 6.83
C VAL A 68 -11.11 -16.54 6.71
N ARG A 69 -12.03 -17.36 6.20
CA ARG A 69 -13.47 -17.00 6.14
C ARG A 69 -14.02 -16.63 7.52
N ASN A 70 -13.65 -17.39 8.55
CA ASN A 70 -14.07 -17.10 9.92
C ASN A 70 -13.52 -15.75 10.44
N LEU A 71 -12.27 -15.39 10.11
CA LEU A 71 -11.70 -14.08 10.44
C LEU A 71 -12.47 -12.96 9.72
N MET A 72 -12.74 -13.11 8.43
CA MET A 72 -13.49 -12.11 7.64
C MET A 72 -14.93 -11.97 8.14
N ALA A 73 -15.61 -13.07 8.50
CA ALA A 73 -16.93 -13.01 9.10
C ALA A 73 -16.94 -12.26 10.44
N ARG A 74 -15.90 -12.41 11.27
CA ARG A 74 -15.74 -11.62 12.51
C ARG A 74 -15.52 -10.14 12.19
N LEU A 75 -14.72 -9.83 11.17
CA LEU A 75 -14.51 -8.46 10.73
C LEU A 75 -15.83 -7.79 10.33
N ASP A 76 -16.68 -8.49 9.59
CA ASP A 76 -17.99 -7.97 9.18
C ASP A 76 -18.92 -7.73 10.37
N GLN A 77 -18.93 -8.66 11.33
CA GLN A 77 -19.85 -8.64 12.48
C GLN A 77 -19.41 -7.66 13.58
N SER A 78 -18.12 -7.70 13.95
CA SER A 78 -17.60 -6.97 15.11
C SER A 78 -16.57 -5.89 14.76
N LYS A 79 -16.29 -5.70 13.47
CA LYS A 79 -15.28 -4.76 12.95
C LYS A 79 -13.86 -5.07 13.44
N ALA A 80 -13.63 -6.27 13.97
CA ALA A 80 -12.33 -6.70 14.47
C ALA A 80 -12.21 -8.22 14.51
N PHE A 81 -10.95 -8.69 14.48
CA PHE A 81 -10.60 -10.07 14.84
C PHE A 81 -9.20 -10.11 15.47
N ASP A 82 -8.92 -11.13 16.24
CA ASP A 82 -7.60 -11.41 16.77
C ASP A 82 -6.96 -12.55 15.97
N ILE A 83 -5.68 -12.36 15.61
CA ILE A 83 -4.87 -13.37 14.92
C ILE A 83 -4.32 -14.33 15.99
N ALA A 84 -4.46 -15.62 15.76
CA ALA A 84 -3.92 -16.62 16.68
C ALA A 84 -2.39 -16.50 16.81
N GLU A 85 -1.84 -16.89 17.96
CA GLU A 85 -0.42 -16.71 18.30
C GLU A 85 0.53 -17.30 17.27
N GLY A 86 0.30 -18.53 16.82
CA GLY A 86 1.14 -19.20 15.82
C GLY A 86 1.20 -18.47 14.47
N PRO A 87 0.07 -18.21 13.82
CA PRO A 87 0.01 -17.38 12.60
C PRO A 87 0.61 -15.98 12.77
N LEU A 88 0.36 -15.32 13.89
CA LEU A 88 0.95 -14.01 14.17
C LEU A 88 2.48 -14.08 14.28
N ALA A 89 3.01 -15.10 14.96
CA ALA A 89 4.44 -15.32 15.06
C ALA A 89 5.08 -15.59 13.68
N ALA A 90 4.41 -16.38 12.83
CA ALA A 90 4.85 -16.62 11.45
C ALA A 90 4.91 -15.30 10.63
N ILE A 91 3.87 -14.46 10.72
CA ILE A 91 3.88 -13.16 10.05
C ILE A 91 5.02 -12.29 10.57
N ARG A 92 5.19 -12.19 11.88
CA ARG A 92 6.24 -11.38 12.52
C ARG A 92 7.67 -11.91 12.25
N ALA A 93 7.81 -13.17 11.88
CA ALA A 93 9.11 -13.71 11.47
C ALA A 93 9.62 -13.06 10.17
N ASP A 94 8.73 -12.67 9.26
CA ASP A 94 9.06 -12.10 7.97
C ASP A 94 8.84 -10.59 7.89
N PHE A 95 7.92 -10.04 8.67
CA PHE A 95 7.45 -8.66 8.55
C PHE A 95 7.73 -7.82 9.79
N ASP A 96 8.23 -6.62 9.53
CA ASP A 96 8.12 -5.48 10.42
C ASP A 96 7.02 -4.53 9.91
N ALA A 97 6.59 -3.58 10.75
CA ALA A 97 5.68 -2.53 10.33
C ALA A 97 6.03 -1.20 10.99
N ALA A 98 5.74 -0.11 10.30
CA ALA A 98 5.87 1.24 10.83
C ALA A 98 4.75 2.14 10.30
N SER A 99 4.20 2.97 11.18
CA SER A 99 3.31 4.08 10.81
C SER A 99 4.10 5.38 10.73
N VAL A 100 3.79 6.20 9.74
CA VAL A 100 4.43 7.49 9.49
C VAL A 100 3.35 8.58 9.55
N SER A 101 3.60 9.60 10.35
CA SER A 101 2.66 10.73 10.49
C SER A 101 2.72 11.67 9.29
N GLU A 102 1.67 12.50 9.10
CA GLU A 102 1.67 13.53 8.05
C GLU A 102 2.84 14.53 8.18
N PRO A 103 3.18 15.04 9.38
CA PRO A 103 4.37 15.86 9.55
C PRO A 103 5.66 15.15 9.14
N ASP A 104 5.84 13.89 9.52
CA ASP A 104 7.03 13.10 9.16
C ASP A 104 7.10 12.84 7.66
N THR A 105 5.97 12.54 7.02
CA THR A 105 5.88 12.35 5.57
C THR A 105 6.34 13.61 4.83
N ARG A 106 5.83 14.77 5.24
CA ARG A 106 6.22 16.08 4.65
C ARG A 106 7.70 16.39 4.89
N ALA A 107 8.17 16.15 6.10
CA ALA A 107 9.59 16.35 6.44
C ALA A 107 10.51 15.46 5.60
N GLU A 108 10.08 14.22 5.31
CA GLU A 108 10.84 13.27 4.49
C GLU A 108 10.90 13.70 3.02
N ILE A 109 9.79 14.18 2.44
CA ILE A 109 9.79 14.77 1.09
C ILE A 109 10.79 15.92 1.01
N ALA A 110 10.73 16.86 1.97
CA ALA A 110 11.61 18.01 2.02
C ALA A 110 13.08 17.62 2.22
N ARG A 111 13.36 16.61 3.06
CA ARG A 111 14.70 16.13 3.34
C ARG A 111 15.34 15.53 2.08
N VAL A 112 14.65 14.58 1.43
CA VAL A 112 15.19 13.90 0.24
C VAL A 112 15.39 14.88 -0.90
N TYR A 113 14.45 15.80 -1.11
CA TYR A 113 14.62 16.85 -2.11
C TYR A 113 15.85 17.72 -1.85
N ARG A 114 16.06 18.15 -0.63
CA ARG A 114 17.20 19.00 -0.22
C ARG A 114 18.55 18.29 -0.37
N GLU A 115 18.61 17.00 -0.08
CA GLU A 115 19.83 16.19 -0.08
C GLU A 115 20.23 15.69 -1.47
N SER A 116 19.25 15.40 -2.33
CA SER A 116 19.48 14.72 -3.62
C SER A 116 18.87 15.41 -4.85
N GLY A 117 17.99 16.40 -4.65
CA GLY A 117 17.18 16.96 -5.73
C GLY A 117 16.04 16.04 -6.19
N TYR A 118 15.91 14.84 -5.63
CA TYR A 118 14.85 13.89 -6.00
C TYR A 118 13.54 14.23 -5.28
N ILE A 119 12.44 14.29 -6.03
CA ILE A 119 11.11 14.58 -5.48
C ILE A 119 10.38 13.27 -5.26
N LEU A 120 10.14 12.92 -3.99
CA LEU A 120 9.29 11.80 -3.62
C LEU A 120 7.82 12.19 -3.74
N ASP A 121 6.95 11.26 -4.17
CA ASP A 121 5.52 11.38 -3.91
C ASP A 121 5.20 11.00 -2.44
N PRO A 122 4.04 11.41 -1.88
CA PRO A 122 3.74 11.18 -0.48
C PRO A 122 3.73 9.70 -0.06
N HIS A 123 3.32 8.79 -0.94
CA HIS A 123 3.29 7.36 -0.63
C HIS A 123 4.71 6.79 -0.56
N SER A 124 5.56 7.14 -1.52
CA SER A 124 6.98 6.77 -1.50
C SER A 124 7.71 7.38 -0.30
N ALA A 125 7.34 8.59 0.12
CA ALA A 125 7.91 9.23 1.31
C ALA A 125 7.58 8.46 2.60
N VAL A 126 6.35 7.96 2.75
CA VAL A 126 5.98 7.06 3.84
C VAL A 126 6.86 5.81 3.83
N GLY A 127 7.07 5.21 2.65
CA GLY A 127 7.94 4.04 2.49
C GLY A 127 9.40 4.33 2.86
N VAL A 128 9.94 5.47 2.43
CA VAL A 128 11.33 5.90 2.71
C VAL A 128 11.52 6.17 4.20
N ALA A 129 10.60 6.91 4.84
CA ALA A 129 10.67 7.18 6.27
C ALA A 129 10.61 5.89 7.11
N ALA A 130 9.71 4.96 6.77
CA ALA A 130 9.63 3.65 7.42
C ALA A 130 10.90 2.82 7.18
N GLY A 131 11.44 2.86 5.96
CA GLY A 131 12.69 2.18 5.60
C GLY A 131 13.89 2.68 6.41
N PHE A 132 14.06 3.98 6.58
CA PHE A 132 15.13 4.55 7.42
C PHE A 132 15.00 4.11 8.89
N ARG A 133 13.79 4.04 9.43
CA ARG A 133 13.55 3.52 10.79
C ARG A 133 13.93 2.04 10.91
N ALA A 134 13.69 1.26 9.86
CA ALA A 134 14.07 -0.15 9.82
C ALA A 134 15.59 -0.33 9.67
N LEU A 135 16.27 0.48 8.85
CA LEU A 135 17.72 0.46 8.68
C LEU A 135 18.49 0.66 10.00
N ALA A 136 17.93 1.39 10.94
CA ALA A 136 18.54 1.56 12.27
C ALA A 136 18.70 0.20 13.00
N ARG A 137 17.89 -0.81 12.64
CA ARG A 137 17.94 -2.16 13.19
C ARG A 137 18.65 -3.17 12.29
N HIS A 138 18.81 -2.86 11.00
CA HIS A 138 19.35 -3.73 9.95
C HIS A 138 20.42 -3.02 9.12
N ALA A 139 21.39 -2.40 9.80
CA ALA A 139 22.37 -1.46 9.21
C ALA A 139 23.26 -2.05 8.10
N HIS A 140 23.36 -3.36 8.01
CA HIS A 140 24.23 -4.05 7.04
C HIS A 140 23.46 -4.62 5.82
N THR A 141 22.14 -4.52 5.81
CA THR A 141 21.30 -5.03 4.72
C THR A 141 20.77 -3.87 3.88
N PRO A 142 20.99 -3.88 2.55
CA PRO A 142 20.45 -2.84 1.68
C PRO A 142 18.91 -2.77 1.81
N MET A 143 18.37 -1.56 1.98
CA MET A 143 16.94 -1.30 2.02
C MET A 143 16.44 -0.90 0.62
N ILE A 144 15.50 -1.65 0.10
CA ILE A 144 14.80 -1.34 -1.15
C ILE A 144 13.42 -0.81 -0.81
N VAL A 145 13.12 0.41 -1.25
CA VAL A 145 11.79 1.01 -1.07
C VAL A 145 11.05 1.01 -2.41
N ALA A 146 9.84 0.47 -2.43
CA ALA A 146 9.00 0.49 -3.62
C ALA A 146 8.46 1.91 -3.86
N GLY A 147 8.84 2.54 -4.98
CA GLY A 147 8.21 3.76 -5.48
C GLY A 147 6.86 3.43 -6.12
N THR A 148 5.78 4.00 -5.61
CA THR A 148 4.41 3.56 -5.96
C THR A 148 3.61 4.58 -6.74
N ALA A 149 4.06 5.84 -6.83
CA ALA A 149 3.40 6.89 -7.57
C ALA A 149 4.39 7.94 -8.10
N HIS A 150 3.91 8.84 -8.94
CA HIS A 150 4.68 9.97 -9.45
C HIS A 150 4.29 11.25 -8.71
N PRO A 151 5.24 12.12 -8.31
CA PRO A 151 4.97 13.34 -7.54
C PRO A 151 3.97 14.29 -8.21
N ALA A 152 3.94 14.36 -9.55
CA ALA A 152 2.98 15.18 -10.29
C ALA A 152 1.50 14.82 -10.09
N LYS A 153 1.20 13.68 -9.44
CA LYS A 153 -0.17 13.33 -9.03
C LYS A 153 -0.61 14.03 -7.74
N PHE A 154 0.33 14.62 -7.00
CA PHE A 154 0.11 15.21 -5.68
C PHE A 154 0.79 16.57 -5.57
N PRO A 155 0.52 17.52 -6.51
CA PRO A 155 1.25 18.78 -6.59
C PRO A 155 1.19 19.58 -5.29
N ASP A 156 0.01 19.67 -4.67
CA ASP A 156 -0.17 20.45 -3.43
C ASP A 156 0.70 19.97 -2.28
N ALA A 157 0.82 18.64 -2.12
CA ALA A 157 1.67 18.04 -1.09
C ALA A 157 3.16 18.32 -1.35
N ILE A 158 3.58 18.27 -2.61
CA ILE A 158 4.95 18.50 -3.01
C ILE A 158 5.32 19.98 -2.86
N GLU A 159 4.47 20.88 -3.33
CA GLU A 159 4.68 22.33 -3.17
C GLU A 159 4.74 22.74 -1.71
N ALA A 160 3.86 22.19 -0.87
CA ALA A 160 3.87 22.45 0.57
C ALA A 160 5.16 21.97 1.26
N ALA A 161 5.81 20.93 0.74
CA ALA A 161 7.03 20.37 1.31
C ALA A 161 8.32 20.99 0.73
N THR A 162 8.32 21.36 -0.56
CA THR A 162 9.56 21.72 -1.29
C THR A 162 9.52 23.10 -1.94
N SER A 163 8.34 23.74 -2.01
CA SER A 163 8.09 24.97 -2.79
C SER A 163 8.32 24.79 -4.30
N VAL A 164 8.28 23.54 -4.80
CA VAL A 164 8.48 23.21 -6.22
C VAL A 164 7.21 22.55 -6.76
N HIS A 165 6.70 23.04 -7.89
CA HIS A 165 5.63 22.36 -8.63
C HIS A 165 6.21 21.20 -9.41
N PRO A 166 5.77 19.94 -9.15
CA PRO A 166 6.31 18.76 -9.81
C PRO A 166 5.84 18.69 -11.28
N ALA A 167 6.78 18.66 -12.20
CA ALA A 167 6.47 18.57 -13.63
C ALA A 167 5.87 17.22 -14.00
N LEU A 168 4.95 17.20 -14.97
CA LEU A 168 4.48 15.96 -15.61
C LEU A 168 5.64 15.26 -16.33
N PRO A 169 5.65 13.92 -16.39
CA PRO A 169 6.56 13.19 -17.25
C PRO A 169 6.46 13.66 -18.70
N GLN A 170 7.58 13.79 -19.41
CA GLN A 170 7.62 14.35 -20.76
C GLN A 170 6.65 13.65 -21.72
N HIS A 171 6.53 12.32 -21.66
CA HIS A 171 5.62 11.53 -22.48
C HIS A 171 4.14 11.67 -22.13
N LEU A 172 3.83 12.33 -21.02
CA LEU A 172 2.49 12.64 -20.53
C LEU A 172 2.23 14.15 -20.39
N ALA A 173 3.08 15.01 -20.96
CA ALA A 173 2.98 16.46 -20.81
C ALA A 173 1.62 17.04 -21.26
N ASP A 174 0.95 16.38 -22.19
CA ASP A 174 -0.35 16.77 -22.73
C ASP A 174 -1.55 16.02 -22.11
N ILE A 175 -1.32 15.18 -21.07
CA ILE A 175 -2.37 14.28 -20.55
C ILE A 175 -3.61 15.05 -20.06
N MET A 176 -3.42 16.24 -19.48
CA MET A 176 -4.53 17.07 -18.99
C MET A 176 -5.37 17.70 -20.12
N GLN A 177 -4.87 17.65 -21.36
CA GLN A 177 -5.55 18.18 -22.56
C GLN A 177 -6.18 17.06 -23.38
N ARG A 178 -5.84 15.79 -23.11
CA ARG A 178 -6.40 14.65 -23.82
C ARG A 178 -7.85 14.44 -23.44
N ARG A 179 -8.66 14.08 -24.43
CA ARG A 179 -10.04 13.67 -24.19
C ARG A 179 -10.08 12.39 -23.35
N GLU A 180 -10.83 12.42 -22.27
CA GLU A 180 -11.10 11.22 -21.47
C GLU A 180 -11.90 10.20 -22.29
N ARG A 181 -11.54 8.93 -22.13
CA ARG A 181 -12.20 7.78 -22.77
C ARG A 181 -12.67 6.84 -21.68
N PHE A 182 -13.93 6.88 -21.36
CA PHE A 182 -14.55 6.00 -20.38
C PHE A 182 -15.96 5.62 -20.82
N GLU A 183 -16.46 4.53 -20.29
CA GLU A 183 -17.86 4.12 -20.41
C GLU A 183 -18.44 3.85 -19.04
N ILE A 184 -19.67 4.28 -18.83
CA ILE A 184 -20.40 4.04 -17.59
C ILE A 184 -21.14 2.72 -17.73
N VAL A 185 -20.79 1.77 -16.86
CA VAL A 185 -21.43 0.47 -16.76
C VAL A 185 -22.28 0.43 -15.48
N ARG A 186 -23.45 -0.19 -15.53
CA ARG A 186 -24.28 -0.38 -14.33
C ARG A 186 -23.51 -1.15 -13.27
N ASN A 187 -23.74 -0.81 -11.98
CA ASN A 187 -23.20 -1.56 -10.85
C ASN A 187 -23.92 -2.92 -10.71
N ASP A 188 -23.66 -3.81 -11.65
CA ASP A 188 -24.22 -5.13 -11.77
C ASP A 188 -23.15 -6.07 -12.36
N ILE A 189 -22.92 -7.20 -11.71
CA ILE A 189 -21.87 -8.14 -12.10
C ILE A 189 -22.04 -8.64 -13.54
N GLY A 190 -23.28 -8.98 -13.95
CA GLY A 190 -23.54 -9.44 -15.31
C GLY A 190 -23.27 -8.39 -16.37
N ALA A 191 -23.57 -7.11 -16.08
CA ALA A 191 -23.26 -5.99 -16.96
C ALA A 191 -21.74 -5.80 -17.12
N VAL A 192 -20.99 -5.90 -16.02
CA VAL A 192 -19.53 -5.79 -16.03
C VAL A 192 -18.90 -6.97 -16.79
N GLU A 193 -19.35 -8.20 -16.54
CA GLU A 193 -18.88 -9.38 -17.28
C GLU A 193 -19.16 -9.28 -18.78
N ALA A 194 -20.36 -8.87 -19.16
CA ALA A 194 -20.72 -8.68 -20.57
C ALA A 194 -19.84 -7.61 -21.24
N PHE A 195 -19.58 -6.50 -20.54
CA PHE A 195 -18.67 -5.44 -21.00
C PHE A 195 -17.25 -5.97 -21.22
N ILE A 196 -16.72 -6.75 -20.27
CA ILE A 196 -15.39 -7.36 -20.37
C ILE A 196 -15.33 -8.33 -21.55
N ARG A 197 -16.31 -9.24 -21.67
CA ARG A 197 -16.35 -10.25 -22.73
C ARG A 197 -16.39 -9.62 -24.13
N ALA A 198 -17.10 -8.49 -24.29
CA ALA A 198 -17.21 -7.80 -25.56
C ALA A 198 -15.91 -7.08 -26.00
N ARG A 199 -14.95 -6.86 -25.07
CA ARG A 199 -13.75 -6.04 -25.32
C ARG A 199 -12.43 -6.74 -25.03
N ALA A 200 -12.44 -7.87 -24.33
CA ALA A 200 -11.22 -8.59 -24.00
C ALA A 200 -10.62 -9.25 -25.25
N ARG A 201 -9.38 -8.88 -25.59
CA ARG A 201 -8.67 -9.41 -26.76
C ARG A 201 -8.56 -10.94 -26.75
N ALA A 202 -8.46 -11.56 -25.57
CA ALA A 202 -8.40 -13.00 -25.41
C ALA A 202 -9.71 -13.72 -25.79
N LEU A 203 -10.81 -12.98 -25.90
CA LEU A 203 -12.15 -13.50 -26.23
C LEU A 203 -12.62 -13.04 -27.62
N ALA A 204 -11.83 -12.21 -28.32
CA ALA A 204 -12.14 -11.83 -29.70
C ALA A 204 -12.00 -13.05 -30.61
N PRO A 205 -12.96 -13.33 -31.52
CA PRO A 205 -12.78 -14.35 -32.55
C PRO A 205 -11.56 -14.01 -33.39
N ALA A 206 -10.77 -15.04 -33.72
CA ALA A 206 -9.56 -14.93 -34.55
C ALA A 206 -9.90 -14.46 -35.97
#